data_ff89c95b5d98bcd22dd1a110a079ae1d
#
_entry.id   ff89c95b5d98bcd22dd1a110a079ae1d
#
_cell.length_a   1.000
_cell.length_b   1.000
_cell.length_c   1.000
_cell.angle_alpha   90.00
_cell.angle_beta   90.00
_cell.angle_gamma   90.00
#
_symmetry.space_group_name_H-M   'P 1'
#
loop_
_entity.id
_entity.type
_entity.pdbx_description
1 polymer ?
#
loop_
_entity_poly.entity_id
_entity_poly.type
_entity_poly.pdbx_seq_one_letter_code
_entity_poly.pdbx_strand_id
1 'polypeptide(L)'
;MGLAGKAAAETGADAVALPEIPKNLRYMKAVNIASARFGLDFTMETDGSDASYPVNFDPVQPREYKRISVQAKLPGAFNAYNIMAAITAVSSVTGKSFEELAALVPQVTPIKGRMTVIDKGQPFELIVDYAHTPSSFETIFPPVRKRCSGRMFCVFGSGGERDLTKRPLQGEIAARFCDTVVLADEDPRGEDPVELLKMIAVGAEKAGLKMNENLFIIHERQKAIREVFKMAQKGDIVLLLGKSHENSIIYKDYTMPYDEISEAVNALAEMGYKD
;
A
#
# COMPACT_ATOMS: atom_id res chain seq x y z
N MET A 1 -13.85 12.25 -4.17
CA MET A 1 -13.92 12.26 -5.64
C MET A 1 -12.76 13.04 -6.27
N GLY A 2 -11.54 12.81 -5.92
CA GLY A 2 -10.35 13.48 -6.46
C GLY A 2 -9.18 12.53 -6.69
N LEU A 3 -9.39 11.25 -6.56
CA LEU A 3 -8.32 10.24 -6.57
C LEU A 3 -7.86 9.78 -7.97
N ALA A 4 -8.72 9.88 -8.98
CA ALA A 4 -8.43 9.34 -10.31
C ALA A 4 -7.51 10.22 -11.19
N GLY A 5 -7.37 11.51 -10.87
CA GLY A 5 -6.75 12.46 -11.78
C GLY A 5 -5.23 12.63 -11.69
N LYS A 6 -4.55 12.08 -10.69
CA LYS A 6 -3.10 12.34 -10.50
C LYS A 6 -2.17 11.18 -10.79
N ALA A 7 -2.65 9.95 -10.76
CA ALA A 7 -1.85 8.82 -11.23
C ALA A 7 -1.50 8.94 -12.73
N ALA A 8 -2.35 9.63 -13.51
CA ALA A 8 -2.15 9.82 -14.94
C ALA A 8 -1.08 10.87 -15.30
N ALA A 9 -0.83 11.87 -14.46
CA ALA A 9 0.11 12.96 -14.78
C ALA A 9 1.59 12.53 -14.67
N GLU A 10 1.91 11.46 -13.94
CA GLU A 10 3.27 10.93 -13.85
C GLU A 10 3.58 9.83 -14.87
N THR A 11 2.56 9.31 -15.58
CA THR A 11 2.74 8.19 -16.54
C THR A 11 2.77 8.59 -18.00
N GLY A 12 2.68 9.90 -18.34
CA GLY A 12 2.65 10.37 -19.74
C GLY A 12 1.37 10.01 -20.50
N ALA A 13 0.32 9.57 -19.80
CA ALA A 13 -1.00 9.39 -20.39
C ALA A 13 -1.65 10.78 -20.57
N ASP A 14 -2.31 10.99 -21.70
CA ASP A 14 -3.02 12.24 -22.02
C ASP A 14 -3.87 12.71 -20.85
N ALA A 15 -3.65 13.97 -20.46
CA ALA A 15 -4.38 14.57 -19.35
C ALA A 15 -5.88 14.59 -19.66
N VAL A 16 -6.61 13.65 -19.08
CA VAL A 16 -8.07 13.74 -19.09
C VAL A 16 -8.44 15.01 -18.33
N ALA A 17 -9.07 15.94 -19.02
CA ALA A 17 -9.56 17.18 -18.41
C ALA A 17 -10.46 16.80 -17.21
N LEU A 18 -10.00 17.16 -16.01
CA LEU A 18 -10.79 16.96 -14.81
C LEU A 18 -12.10 17.76 -14.96
N PRO A 19 -13.26 17.19 -14.58
CA PRO A 19 -14.51 17.95 -14.56
C PRO A 19 -14.31 19.20 -13.70
N GLU A 20 -14.86 20.33 -14.15
CA GLU A 20 -14.82 21.57 -13.37
C GLU A 20 -15.38 21.31 -11.98
N ILE A 21 -14.57 21.63 -10.96
CA ILE A 21 -15.00 21.48 -9.56
C ILE A 21 -16.16 22.48 -9.34
N PRO A 22 -17.33 22.01 -8.88
CA PRO A 22 -18.44 22.92 -8.59
C PRO A 22 -17.97 24.07 -7.69
N LYS A 23 -18.35 25.31 -8.02
CA LYS A 23 -17.88 26.54 -7.36
C LYS A 23 -18.16 26.61 -5.85
N ASN A 24 -19.05 25.76 -5.36
CA ASN A 24 -19.46 25.63 -3.96
C ASN A 24 -18.74 24.52 -3.18
N LEU A 25 -17.83 23.76 -3.81
CA LEU A 25 -17.06 22.73 -3.11
C LEU A 25 -15.75 23.32 -2.57
N ARG A 26 -15.43 22.93 -1.34
CA ARG A 26 -14.15 23.18 -0.69
C ARG A 26 -13.06 22.43 -1.46
N TYR A 27 -11.94 23.10 -1.67
CA TYR A 27 -10.82 22.54 -2.44
C TYR A 27 -9.65 22.20 -1.52
N MET A 28 -9.18 20.97 -1.63
CA MET A 28 -7.94 20.54 -1.00
C MET A 28 -7.19 19.59 -1.94
N LYS A 29 -5.90 19.82 -2.13
CA LYS A 29 -5.06 19.04 -3.04
C LYS A 29 -3.68 18.82 -2.44
N ALA A 30 -3.13 17.62 -2.60
CA ALA A 30 -1.72 17.36 -2.36
C ALA A 30 -0.92 17.62 -3.63
N VAL A 31 0.15 18.41 -3.50
CA VAL A 31 1.11 18.70 -4.59
C VAL A 31 2.52 18.47 -4.06
N ASN A 32 3.51 18.35 -4.96
CA ASN A 32 4.92 18.13 -4.62
C ASN A 32 5.11 16.93 -3.70
N ILE A 33 4.42 15.82 -4.00
CA ILE A 33 4.47 14.61 -3.18
C ILE A 33 5.80 13.91 -3.38
N ALA A 34 6.61 13.83 -2.32
CA ALA A 34 7.87 13.09 -2.26
C ALA A 34 7.73 11.96 -1.23
N SER A 35 7.69 10.73 -1.71
CA SER A 35 7.61 9.54 -0.85
C SER A 35 8.97 8.86 -0.77
N ALA A 36 9.43 8.58 0.44
CA ALA A 36 10.66 7.87 0.76
C ALA A 36 10.36 6.55 1.48
N ARG A 37 11.41 5.77 1.77
CA ARG A 37 11.34 4.48 2.47
C ARG A 37 10.60 4.58 3.82
N PHE A 38 10.80 5.65 4.58
CA PHE A 38 10.29 5.82 5.94
C PHE A 38 9.36 7.02 6.13
N GLY A 39 8.96 7.68 5.05
CA GLY A 39 8.14 8.88 5.20
C GLY A 39 7.62 9.45 3.91
N LEU A 40 6.93 10.55 4.08
CA LEU A 40 6.23 11.28 3.03
C LEU A 40 6.28 12.77 3.34
N ASP A 41 6.72 13.55 2.36
CA ASP A 41 6.61 15.01 2.37
C ASP A 41 5.68 15.46 1.24
N PHE A 42 4.82 16.42 1.50
CA PHE A 42 3.97 17.02 0.47
C PHE A 42 3.52 18.42 0.85
N THR A 43 3.03 19.16 -0.11
CA THR A 43 2.37 20.44 0.11
C THR A 43 0.86 20.24 -0.03
N MET A 44 0.11 20.61 1.01
CA MET A 44 -1.35 20.70 0.96
C MET A 44 -1.73 22.08 0.44
N GLU A 45 -2.42 22.16 -0.70
CA GLU A 45 -3.04 23.36 -1.23
C GLU A 45 -4.53 23.34 -0.84
N THR A 46 -5.01 24.42 -0.25
CA THR A 46 -6.40 24.58 0.14
C THR A 46 -6.89 26.00 -0.19
N ASP A 47 -8.17 26.15 -0.44
CA ASP A 47 -8.83 27.44 -0.65
C ASP A 47 -9.13 28.20 0.66
N GLY A 48 -8.50 27.79 1.76
CA GLY A 48 -8.65 28.43 3.06
C GLY A 48 -9.91 28.03 3.83
N SER A 49 -10.70 27.08 3.32
CA SER A 49 -11.96 26.65 3.93
C SER A 49 -11.76 25.62 5.06
N ASP A 50 -10.95 25.93 6.07
CA ASP A 50 -10.95 25.21 7.34
C ASP A 50 -12.21 25.54 8.19
N ALA A 51 -12.34 24.91 9.35
CA ALA A 51 -13.50 25.07 10.23
C ALA A 51 -13.71 26.52 10.70
N SER A 52 -12.72 27.39 10.57
CA SER A 52 -12.79 28.81 10.99
C SER A 52 -13.35 29.75 9.91
N TYR A 53 -13.57 29.24 8.68
CA TYR A 53 -14.04 30.09 7.57
C TYR A 53 -15.58 30.12 7.46
N PRO A 54 -16.20 31.31 7.43
CA PRO A 54 -17.64 31.43 7.22
C PRO A 54 -18.05 30.97 5.81
N VAL A 55 -19.18 30.32 5.70
CA VAL A 55 -19.75 29.70 4.49
C VAL A 55 -20.16 30.69 3.37
N ASN A 56 -19.90 31.99 3.53
CA ASN A 56 -20.22 33.02 2.55
C ASN A 56 -19.15 33.07 1.44
N PHE A 57 -19.31 32.22 0.46
CA PHE A 57 -18.44 32.13 -0.70
C PHE A 57 -18.86 33.10 -1.80
N ASP A 58 -17.99 34.05 -2.16
CA ASP A 58 -18.14 34.90 -3.34
C ASP A 58 -17.48 34.18 -4.56
N PRO A 59 -18.25 33.71 -5.55
CA PRO A 59 -17.71 32.98 -6.70
C PRO A 59 -16.92 33.87 -7.67
N VAL A 60 -16.88 35.19 -7.46
CA VAL A 60 -16.28 36.16 -8.41
C VAL A 60 -14.82 36.47 -8.08
N GLN A 61 -14.36 36.24 -6.85
CA GLN A 61 -12.97 36.51 -6.48
C GLN A 61 -12.01 35.37 -6.85
N PRO A 62 -10.78 35.69 -7.34
CA PRO A 62 -9.75 34.68 -7.54
C PRO A 62 -9.42 33.99 -6.22
N ARG A 63 -9.41 32.66 -6.21
CA ARG A 63 -9.10 31.85 -5.02
C ARG A 63 -7.61 32.03 -4.67
N GLU A 64 -7.33 32.63 -3.54
CA GLU A 64 -6.01 32.50 -2.92
C GLU A 64 -5.88 31.08 -2.35
N TYR A 65 -4.93 30.33 -2.89
CA TYR A 65 -4.61 29.02 -2.34
C TYR A 65 -3.56 29.15 -1.25
N LYS A 66 -3.94 28.71 -0.07
CA LYS A 66 -3.03 28.57 1.06
C LYS A 66 -2.22 27.29 0.87
N ARG A 67 -0.90 27.37 1.11
CA ARG A 67 0.02 26.25 0.96
C ARG A 67 0.59 25.86 2.33
N ILE A 68 0.38 24.61 2.73
CA ILE A 68 0.81 24.09 4.02
C ILE A 68 1.74 22.91 3.75
N SER A 69 2.98 23.00 4.26
CA SER A 69 3.93 21.88 4.19
C SER A 69 3.54 20.82 5.22
N VAL A 70 3.52 19.57 4.79
CA VAL A 70 3.18 18.42 5.64
C VAL A 70 4.28 17.38 5.54
N GLN A 71 4.80 16.95 6.69
CA GLN A 71 5.78 15.87 6.82
C GLN A 71 5.16 14.73 7.61
N ALA A 72 5.32 13.50 7.15
CA ALA A 72 4.77 12.33 7.80
C ALA A 72 5.76 11.17 7.84
N LYS A 73 5.72 10.38 8.90
CA LYS A 73 6.44 9.09 9.01
C LYS A 73 5.68 7.93 8.37
N LEU A 74 4.74 8.23 7.48
CA LEU A 74 3.91 7.25 6.76
C LEU A 74 4.41 7.17 5.31
N PRO A 75 5.08 6.08 4.89
CA PRO A 75 5.54 5.93 3.52
C PRO A 75 4.37 5.68 2.55
N GLY A 76 4.57 6.01 1.27
CA GLY A 76 3.58 5.84 0.21
C GLY A 76 2.79 7.11 -0.10
N ALA A 77 2.83 7.54 -1.37
CA ALA A 77 2.19 8.78 -1.85
C ALA A 77 0.67 8.83 -1.57
N PHE A 78 0.00 7.67 -1.54
CA PHE A 78 -1.43 7.56 -1.22
C PHE A 78 -1.75 8.03 0.21
N ASN A 79 -0.77 7.99 1.14
CA ASN A 79 -0.98 8.49 2.50
C ASN A 79 -1.14 10.01 2.57
N ALA A 80 -0.74 10.78 1.55
CA ALA A 80 -1.06 12.20 1.47
C ALA A 80 -2.59 12.42 1.54
N TYR A 81 -3.36 11.60 0.84
CA TYR A 81 -4.83 11.67 0.86
C TYR A 81 -5.42 11.24 2.18
N ASN A 82 -4.87 10.19 2.80
CA ASN A 82 -5.30 9.74 4.13
C ASN A 82 -5.05 10.82 5.19
N ILE A 83 -3.90 11.47 5.14
CA ILE A 83 -3.53 12.57 6.05
C ILE A 83 -4.44 13.77 5.84
N MET A 84 -4.68 14.18 4.59
CA MET A 84 -5.59 15.28 4.30
C MET A 84 -7.03 15.00 4.76
N ALA A 85 -7.50 13.78 4.56
CA ALA A 85 -8.82 13.35 5.05
C ALA A 85 -8.89 13.42 6.58
N ALA A 86 -7.86 12.96 7.28
CA ALA A 86 -7.76 13.03 8.74
C ALA A 86 -7.72 14.50 9.24
N ILE A 87 -6.88 15.33 8.63
CA ILE A 87 -6.80 16.77 8.95
C ILE A 87 -8.19 17.43 8.79
N THR A 88 -8.85 17.17 7.66
CA THR A 88 -10.20 17.72 7.40
C THR A 88 -11.22 17.28 8.44
N ALA A 89 -11.27 15.99 8.76
CA ALA A 89 -12.20 15.44 9.73
C ALA A 89 -11.95 16.01 11.14
N VAL A 90 -10.68 16.03 11.58
CA VAL A 90 -10.33 16.57 12.91
C VAL A 90 -10.58 18.07 12.98
N SER A 91 -10.25 18.84 11.95
CA SER A 91 -10.55 20.28 11.88
C SER A 91 -12.05 20.53 12.04
N SER A 92 -12.87 19.77 11.33
CA SER A 92 -14.34 19.92 11.37
C SER A 92 -14.94 19.64 12.75
N VAL A 93 -14.32 18.76 13.55
CA VAL A 93 -14.81 18.40 14.89
C VAL A 93 -14.24 19.32 15.97
N THR A 94 -12.97 19.74 15.82
CA THR A 94 -12.26 20.47 16.89
C THR A 94 -12.19 21.97 16.69
N GLY A 95 -12.47 22.46 15.48
CA GLY A 95 -12.29 23.87 15.10
C GLY A 95 -10.82 24.29 14.93
N LYS A 96 -9.86 23.36 15.02
CA LYS A 96 -8.44 23.65 14.80
C LYS A 96 -8.15 23.94 13.33
N SER A 97 -7.21 24.84 13.07
CA SER A 97 -6.77 25.17 11.72
C SER A 97 -6.00 24.01 11.07
N PHE A 98 -5.93 24.01 9.75
CA PHE A 98 -5.16 23.00 9.02
C PHE A 98 -3.67 23.08 9.32
N GLU A 99 -3.13 24.28 9.59
CA GLU A 99 -1.73 24.47 9.99
C GLU A 99 -1.42 23.84 11.34
N GLU A 100 -2.29 24.07 12.33
CA GLU A 100 -2.12 23.47 13.65
C GLU A 100 -2.11 21.95 13.56
N LEU A 101 -3.00 21.38 12.74
CA LEU A 101 -3.09 19.94 12.57
C LEU A 101 -1.93 19.38 11.73
N ALA A 102 -1.52 20.07 10.68
CA ALA A 102 -0.36 19.68 9.88
C ALA A 102 0.94 19.61 10.71
N ALA A 103 1.11 20.55 11.64
CA ALA A 103 2.26 20.55 12.57
C ALA A 103 2.28 19.33 13.52
N LEU A 104 1.15 18.65 13.73
CA LEU A 104 1.06 17.45 14.57
C LEU A 104 1.34 16.16 13.78
N VAL A 105 1.24 16.18 12.45
CA VAL A 105 1.41 14.98 11.60
C VAL A 105 2.74 14.26 11.83
N PRO A 106 3.91 14.93 12.03
CA PRO A 106 5.18 14.25 12.30
C PRO A 106 5.18 13.41 13.59
N GLN A 107 4.23 13.63 14.49
CA GLN A 107 4.09 12.89 15.75
C GLN A 107 3.23 11.62 15.58
N VAL A 108 2.53 11.48 14.45
CA VAL A 108 1.71 10.30 14.17
C VAL A 108 2.62 9.11 13.93
N THR A 109 2.42 8.05 14.72
CA THR A 109 3.17 6.80 14.56
C THR A 109 2.66 6.02 13.35
N PRO A 110 3.55 5.33 12.61
CA PRO A 110 3.15 4.44 11.53
C PRO A 110 2.15 3.38 12.02
N ILE A 111 1.17 3.08 11.20
CA ILE A 111 0.18 2.04 11.49
C ILE A 111 0.81 0.68 11.17
N LYS A 112 0.82 -0.25 12.14
CA LYS A 112 1.34 -1.62 11.96
C LYS A 112 0.70 -2.27 10.72
N GLY A 113 1.54 -2.80 9.84
CA GLY A 113 1.09 -3.49 8.63
C GLY A 113 0.59 -2.57 7.51
N ARG A 114 0.94 -1.30 7.53
CA ARG A 114 0.70 -0.35 6.44
C ARG A 114 2.05 0.19 5.95
N MET A 115 2.56 -0.36 4.85
CA MET A 115 3.91 -0.08 4.33
C MET A 115 4.99 -0.18 5.43
N THR A 116 4.81 -1.13 6.35
CA THR A 116 5.75 -1.32 7.48
C THR A 116 7.05 -1.91 6.97
N VAL A 117 8.13 -1.16 7.10
CA VAL A 117 9.48 -1.62 6.76
C VAL A 117 10.07 -2.37 7.96
N ILE A 118 10.54 -3.60 7.72
CA ILE A 118 11.27 -4.39 8.71
C ILE A 118 12.75 -4.36 8.32
N ASP A 119 13.59 -3.90 9.25
CA ASP A 119 15.03 -3.80 9.07
C ASP A 119 15.74 -4.44 10.28
N LYS A 120 16.43 -5.54 10.04
CA LYS A 120 17.24 -6.33 10.98
C LYS A 120 18.66 -6.52 10.46
N GLY A 121 19.10 -5.62 9.59
CA GLY A 121 20.40 -5.67 8.95
C GLY A 121 20.50 -6.61 7.73
N GLN A 122 19.37 -7.15 7.26
CA GLN A 122 19.35 -7.94 6.02
C GLN A 122 19.68 -7.07 4.79
N PRO A 123 20.27 -7.65 3.72
CA PRO A 123 20.73 -6.90 2.54
C PRO A 123 19.62 -6.42 1.61
N PHE A 124 18.39 -6.89 1.79
CA PHE A 124 17.20 -6.53 1.01
C PHE A 124 16.21 -5.70 1.83
N GLU A 125 15.36 -4.96 1.17
CA GLU A 125 14.27 -4.26 1.84
C GLU A 125 13.08 -5.20 2.04
N LEU A 126 12.51 -5.20 3.23
CA LEU A 126 11.33 -5.98 3.58
C LEU A 126 10.18 -5.06 3.98
N ILE A 127 9.04 -5.22 3.29
CA ILE A 127 7.83 -4.40 3.50
C ILE A 127 6.66 -5.33 3.80
N VAL A 128 5.90 -5.01 4.84
CA VAL A 128 4.62 -5.66 5.16
C VAL A 128 3.48 -4.67 4.92
N ASP A 129 2.49 -5.07 4.10
CA ASP A 129 1.32 -4.24 3.80
C ASP A 129 0.03 -5.04 3.71
N TYR A 130 -1.09 -4.39 3.95
CA TYR A 130 -2.43 -5.00 3.92
C TYR A 130 -3.05 -5.08 2.52
N ALA A 131 -2.37 -4.68 1.49
CA ALA A 131 -2.88 -4.76 0.13
C ALA A 131 -3.32 -6.20 -0.21
N HIS A 132 -4.59 -6.37 -0.57
CA HIS A 132 -5.22 -7.67 -0.86
C HIS A 132 -6.28 -7.57 -1.95
N THR A 133 -6.31 -6.47 -2.70
CA THR A 133 -7.21 -6.24 -3.83
C THR A 133 -6.44 -5.84 -5.08
N PRO A 134 -6.97 -6.08 -6.29
CA PRO A 134 -6.35 -5.61 -7.53
C PRO A 134 -6.00 -4.13 -7.50
N SER A 135 -6.93 -3.27 -7.07
CA SER A 135 -6.70 -1.81 -7.00
C SER A 135 -5.62 -1.41 -5.98
N SER A 136 -5.49 -2.13 -4.85
CA SER A 136 -4.40 -1.88 -3.91
C SER A 136 -3.04 -2.27 -4.50
N PHE A 137 -2.97 -3.35 -5.27
CA PHE A 137 -1.74 -3.75 -5.97
C PHE A 137 -1.33 -2.71 -7.01
N GLU A 138 -2.27 -2.21 -7.82
CA GLU A 138 -2.03 -1.09 -8.76
C GLU A 138 -1.55 0.19 -8.04
N THR A 139 -1.89 0.35 -6.78
CA THR A 139 -1.48 1.52 -6.00
C THR A 139 -0.07 1.37 -5.42
N ILE A 140 0.29 0.18 -4.88
CA ILE A 140 1.54 0.01 -4.14
C ILE A 140 2.72 -0.45 -5.01
N PHE A 141 2.48 -1.28 -6.03
CA PHE A 141 3.58 -1.84 -6.83
C PHE A 141 4.34 -0.80 -7.65
N PRO A 142 3.70 0.12 -8.41
CA PRO A 142 4.45 1.06 -9.24
C PRO A 142 5.47 1.91 -8.49
N PRO A 143 5.14 2.58 -7.37
CA PRO A 143 6.12 3.37 -6.64
C PRO A 143 7.23 2.51 -5.99
N VAL A 144 6.92 1.28 -5.57
CA VAL A 144 7.92 0.35 -5.02
C VAL A 144 8.84 -0.13 -6.15
N ARG A 145 8.29 -0.52 -7.30
CA ARG A 145 9.10 -0.94 -8.46
C ARG A 145 10.03 0.16 -8.93
N LYS A 146 9.56 1.41 -9.00
CA LYS A 146 10.36 2.57 -9.43
C LYS A 146 11.62 2.77 -8.60
N ARG A 147 11.60 2.46 -7.30
CA ARG A 147 12.75 2.61 -6.41
C ARG A 147 13.56 1.34 -6.17
N CYS A 148 13.08 0.20 -6.66
CA CYS A 148 13.78 -1.08 -6.53
C CYS A 148 14.93 -1.15 -7.54
N SER A 149 16.16 -1.30 -7.06
CA SER A 149 17.36 -1.42 -7.92
C SER A 149 17.65 -2.85 -8.34
N GLY A 150 17.14 -3.83 -7.60
CA GLY A 150 17.26 -5.25 -7.87
C GLY A 150 15.94 -5.87 -8.32
N ARG A 151 15.66 -7.07 -7.83
CA ARG A 151 14.43 -7.81 -8.08
C ARG A 151 13.36 -7.44 -7.05
N MET A 152 12.11 -7.46 -7.50
CA MET A 152 10.96 -7.27 -6.64
C MET A 152 10.22 -8.59 -6.46
N PHE A 153 10.07 -9.01 -5.21
CA PHE A 153 9.36 -10.21 -4.79
C PHE A 153 8.06 -9.82 -4.11
N CYS A 154 7.02 -10.63 -4.29
CA CYS A 154 5.83 -10.52 -3.44
C CYS A 154 5.35 -11.89 -2.97
N VAL A 155 4.88 -11.94 -1.72
CA VAL A 155 4.21 -13.08 -1.10
C VAL A 155 2.78 -12.66 -0.79
N PHE A 156 1.79 -13.34 -1.37
CA PHE A 156 0.37 -13.06 -1.10
C PHE A 156 -0.52 -14.25 -1.39
N GLY A 157 -1.76 -14.16 -0.95
CA GLY A 157 -2.82 -15.09 -1.22
C GLY A 157 -4.14 -14.37 -1.52
N SER A 158 -5.22 -15.03 -1.24
CA SER A 158 -6.57 -14.46 -1.31
C SER A 158 -7.47 -15.13 -0.28
N GLY A 159 -8.45 -14.38 0.23
CA GLY A 159 -9.46 -14.95 1.11
C GLY A 159 -10.36 -15.93 0.35
N GLY A 160 -10.62 -17.08 0.98
CA GLY A 160 -11.64 -18.03 0.56
C GLY A 160 -13.05 -17.48 0.82
N GLU A 161 -14.05 -18.04 0.13
CA GLU A 161 -15.46 -17.62 0.25
C GLU A 161 -15.65 -16.11 -0.02
N ARG A 162 -14.85 -15.58 -0.94
CA ARG A 162 -14.85 -14.20 -1.40
C ARG A 162 -14.93 -14.15 -2.94
N ASP A 163 -14.88 -12.94 -3.49
CA ASP A 163 -14.90 -12.73 -4.94
C ASP A 163 -13.78 -13.52 -5.65
N LEU A 164 -14.19 -14.50 -6.46
CA LEU A 164 -13.29 -15.35 -7.24
C LEU A 164 -12.65 -14.59 -8.40
N THR A 165 -13.33 -13.57 -8.93
CA THR A 165 -12.89 -12.85 -10.13
C THR A 165 -11.63 -12.02 -9.87
N LYS A 166 -11.40 -11.61 -8.64
CA LYS A 166 -10.20 -10.86 -8.25
C LYS A 166 -8.91 -11.70 -8.29
N ARG A 167 -9.01 -13.04 -8.13
CA ARG A 167 -7.85 -13.92 -7.99
C ARG A 167 -6.91 -13.88 -9.19
N PRO A 168 -7.38 -14.18 -10.42
CA PRO A 168 -6.52 -14.09 -11.59
C PRO A 168 -6.04 -12.64 -11.85
N LEU A 169 -6.84 -11.63 -11.54
CA LEU A 169 -6.42 -10.22 -11.67
C LEU A 169 -5.28 -9.87 -10.73
N GLN A 170 -5.31 -10.36 -9.48
CA GLN A 170 -4.19 -10.18 -8.55
C GLN A 170 -2.90 -10.80 -9.09
N GLY A 171 -2.97 -12.02 -9.63
CA GLY A 171 -1.83 -12.70 -10.25
C GLY A 171 -1.27 -11.94 -11.45
N GLU A 172 -2.16 -11.48 -12.34
CA GLU A 172 -1.77 -10.69 -13.52
C GLU A 172 -1.09 -9.38 -13.13
N ILE A 173 -1.64 -8.63 -12.15
CA ILE A 173 -1.05 -7.37 -11.71
C ILE A 173 0.30 -7.63 -11.03
N ALA A 174 0.40 -8.63 -10.15
CA ALA A 174 1.66 -8.95 -9.51
C ALA A 174 2.76 -9.28 -10.52
N ALA A 175 2.44 -10.06 -11.56
CA ALA A 175 3.37 -10.43 -12.61
C ALA A 175 3.87 -9.25 -13.46
N ARG A 176 3.10 -8.16 -13.57
CA ARG A 176 3.53 -6.96 -14.30
C ARG A 176 4.62 -6.17 -13.58
N PHE A 177 4.71 -6.29 -12.27
CA PHE A 177 5.60 -5.47 -11.46
C PHE A 177 6.68 -6.26 -10.72
N CYS A 178 6.39 -7.52 -10.36
CA CYS A 178 7.29 -8.36 -9.57
C CYS A 178 8.06 -9.32 -10.47
N ASP A 179 9.35 -9.47 -10.20
CA ASP A 179 10.23 -10.42 -10.88
C ASP A 179 9.97 -11.86 -10.41
N THR A 180 9.47 -12.01 -9.18
CA THR A 180 9.11 -13.31 -8.60
C THR A 180 7.86 -13.17 -7.72
N VAL A 181 6.94 -14.08 -7.91
CA VAL A 181 5.69 -14.18 -7.15
C VAL A 181 5.64 -15.50 -6.39
N VAL A 182 5.40 -15.44 -5.10
CA VAL A 182 5.15 -16.62 -4.26
C VAL A 182 3.74 -16.54 -3.70
N LEU A 183 2.93 -17.51 -4.06
CA LEU A 183 1.54 -17.60 -3.62
C LEU A 183 1.46 -18.44 -2.35
N ALA A 184 0.87 -17.87 -1.30
CA ALA A 184 0.77 -18.48 0.02
C ALA A 184 -0.57 -18.17 0.68
N ASP A 185 -0.95 -18.96 1.67
CA ASP A 185 -2.24 -18.82 2.36
C ASP A 185 -2.44 -17.42 2.95
N GLU A 186 -3.65 -16.89 2.76
CA GLU A 186 -4.18 -15.73 3.47
C GLU A 186 -5.23 -16.22 4.48
N ASP A 187 -6.46 -16.44 4.06
CA ASP A 187 -7.53 -17.09 4.82
C ASP A 187 -8.29 -18.03 3.88
N PRO A 188 -7.84 -19.27 3.65
CA PRO A 188 -8.52 -20.16 2.71
C PRO A 188 -9.93 -20.53 3.14
N ARG A 189 -10.25 -20.48 4.44
CA ARG A 189 -11.56 -20.80 5.01
C ARG A 189 -12.03 -22.19 4.60
N GLY A 190 -13.23 -22.31 4.02
CA GLY A 190 -13.78 -23.59 3.57
C GLY A 190 -13.25 -24.10 2.23
N GLU A 191 -12.40 -23.35 1.54
CA GLU A 191 -11.84 -23.74 0.25
C GLU A 191 -10.51 -24.51 0.42
N ASP A 192 -10.16 -25.32 -0.58
CA ASP A 192 -8.83 -25.93 -0.66
C ASP A 192 -7.76 -24.85 -0.89
N PRO A 193 -6.75 -24.73 -0.01
CA PRO A 193 -5.75 -23.69 -0.11
C PRO A 193 -5.00 -23.69 -1.44
N VAL A 194 -4.60 -24.89 -1.92
CA VAL A 194 -3.80 -25.02 -3.14
C VAL A 194 -4.62 -24.69 -4.38
N GLU A 195 -5.88 -25.13 -4.44
CA GLU A 195 -6.77 -24.80 -5.56
C GLU A 195 -7.05 -23.30 -5.62
N LEU A 196 -7.23 -22.64 -4.47
CA LEU A 196 -7.37 -21.20 -4.40
C LEU A 196 -6.14 -20.48 -4.98
N LEU A 197 -4.94 -20.89 -4.60
CA LEU A 197 -3.69 -20.30 -5.08
C LEU A 197 -3.47 -20.57 -6.57
N LYS A 198 -3.89 -21.72 -7.10
CA LYS A 198 -3.87 -22.00 -8.55
C LYS A 198 -4.73 -21.03 -9.34
N MET A 199 -5.87 -20.59 -8.80
CA MET A 199 -6.70 -19.58 -9.48
C MET A 199 -5.96 -18.24 -9.64
N ILE A 200 -5.12 -17.87 -8.66
CA ILE A 200 -4.26 -16.68 -8.74
C ILE A 200 -3.15 -16.92 -9.78
N ALA A 201 -2.53 -18.09 -9.74
CA ALA A 201 -1.42 -18.46 -10.64
C ALA A 201 -1.80 -18.37 -12.12
N VAL A 202 -3.04 -18.72 -12.49
CA VAL A 202 -3.55 -18.58 -13.87
C VAL A 202 -3.31 -17.18 -14.43
N GLY A 203 -3.58 -16.13 -13.64
CA GLY A 203 -3.36 -14.75 -14.05
C GLY A 203 -1.88 -14.40 -14.19
N ALA A 204 -1.06 -14.88 -13.26
CA ALA A 204 0.39 -14.65 -13.27
C ALA A 204 1.07 -15.35 -14.46
N GLU A 205 0.68 -16.58 -14.78
CA GLU A 205 1.18 -17.33 -15.93
C GLU A 205 0.76 -16.66 -17.26
N LYS A 206 -0.50 -16.20 -17.35
CA LYS A 206 -0.99 -15.46 -18.52
C LYS A 206 -0.18 -14.17 -18.75
N ALA A 207 0.30 -13.54 -17.69
CA ALA A 207 1.14 -12.34 -17.74
C ALA A 207 2.64 -12.65 -17.93
N GLY A 208 3.03 -13.92 -18.09
CA GLY A 208 4.38 -14.34 -18.51
C GLY A 208 5.26 -14.94 -17.43
N LEU A 209 4.78 -15.04 -16.17
CA LEU A 209 5.52 -15.79 -15.16
C LEU A 209 5.42 -17.29 -15.41
N LYS A 210 6.42 -18.03 -14.95
CA LYS A 210 6.54 -19.47 -15.15
C LYS A 210 6.58 -20.21 -13.84
N MET A 211 5.71 -21.21 -13.71
CA MET A 211 5.66 -22.06 -12.54
C MET A 211 7.01 -22.74 -12.29
N ASN A 212 7.45 -22.72 -11.02
CA ASN A 212 8.73 -23.24 -10.54
C ASN A 212 10.01 -22.55 -11.09
N GLU A 213 9.86 -21.43 -11.82
CA GLU A 213 10.99 -20.58 -12.20
C GLU A 213 10.94 -19.24 -11.45
N ASN A 214 9.82 -18.51 -11.60
CA ASN A 214 9.59 -17.21 -10.97
C ASN A 214 8.12 -17.03 -10.46
N LEU A 215 7.34 -18.09 -10.52
CA LEU A 215 6.05 -18.25 -9.88
C LEU A 215 6.06 -19.51 -9.04
N PHE A 216 5.76 -19.39 -7.76
CA PHE A 216 5.75 -20.51 -6.83
C PHE A 216 4.44 -20.57 -6.05
N ILE A 217 3.95 -21.78 -5.79
CA ILE A 217 2.86 -22.05 -4.85
C ILE A 217 3.46 -22.75 -3.65
N ILE A 218 3.52 -22.04 -2.53
CA ILE A 218 3.97 -22.56 -1.22
C ILE A 218 2.90 -22.19 -0.22
N HIS A 219 1.88 -23.03 -0.09
CA HIS A 219 0.67 -22.70 0.66
C HIS A 219 0.97 -22.34 2.13
N GLU A 220 1.89 -23.07 2.78
CA GLU A 220 2.34 -22.76 4.15
C GLU A 220 3.07 -21.41 4.17
N ARG A 221 2.38 -20.37 4.65
CA ARG A 221 2.87 -18.99 4.57
C ARG A 221 4.21 -18.77 5.27
N GLN A 222 4.43 -19.39 6.42
CA GLN A 222 5.71 -19.32 7.14
C GLN A 222 6.86 -19.86 6.29
N LYS A 223 6.61 -20.95 5.56
CA LYS A 223 7.61 -21.56 4.66
C LYS A 223 7.85 -20.68 3.44
N ALA A 224 6.78 -20.11 2.86
CA ALA A 224 6.88 -19.20 1.73
C ALA A 224 7.77 -17.99 2.05
N ILE A 225 7.63 -17.39 3.24
CA ILE A 225 8.44 -16.27 3.72
C ILE A 225 9.92 -16.67 3.77
N ARG A 226 10.24 -17.83 4.35
CA ARG A 226 11.62 -18.32 4.47
C ARG A 226 12.25 -18.58 3.09
N GLU A 227 11.51 -19.16 2.17
CA GLU A 227 12.02 -19.43 0.82
C GLU A 227 12.28 -18.13 0.06
N VAL A 228 11.40 -17.14 0.16
CA VAL A 228 11.63 -15.82 -0.48
C VAL A 228 12.86 -15.14 0.12
N PHE A 229 13.04 -15.17 1.44
CA PHE A 229 14.20 -14.54 2.06
C PHE A 229 15.52 -15.18 1.65
N LYS A 230 15.57 -16.49 1.44
CA LYS A 230 16.75 -17.18 0.90
C LYS A 230 17.09 -16.75 -0.53
N MET A 231 16.09 -16.39 -1.33
CA MET A 231 16.27 -15.94 -2.72
C MET A 231 16.69 -14.48 -2.82
N ALA A 232 16.30 -13.66 -1.83
CA ALA A 232 16.49 -12.21 -1.86
C ALA A 232 17.95 -11.82 -1.62
N GLN A 233 18.41 -10.82 -2.37
CA GLN A 233 19.78 -10.32 -2.36
C GLN A 233 19.82 -8.80 -2.14
N LYS A 234 21.03 -8.25 -2.08
CA LYS A 234 21.25 -6.81 -1.94
C LYS A 234 20.60 -6.03 -3.09
N GLY A 235 19.78 -5.05 -2.72
CA GLY A 235 19.04 -4.21 -3.67
C GLY A 235 17.67 -4.74 -4.04
N ASP A 236 17.33 -5.97 -3.65
CA ASP A 236 16.01 -6.53 -3.83
C ASP A 236 14.99 -5.93 -2.83
N ILE A 237 13.72 -5.98 -3.19
CA ILE A 237 12.61 -5.64 -2.31
C ILE A 237 11.67 -6.83 -2.20
N VAL A 238 11.32 -7.21 -0.97
CA VAL A 238 10.35 -8.25 -0.65
C VAL A 238 9.11 -7.61 -0.05
N LEU A 239 7.94 -7.91 -0.61
CA LEU A 239 6.63 -7.48 -0.13
C LEU A 239 5.86 -8.67 0.42
N LEU A 240 5.46 -8.60 1.70
CA LEU A 240 4.52 -9.54 2.31
C LEU A 240 3.15 -8.86 2.38
N LEU A 241 2.17 -9.40 1.65
CA LEU A 241 0.90 -8.75 1.39
C LEU A 241 -0.29 -9.56 1.91
N GLY A 242 -1.36 -8.86 2.29
CA GLY A 242 -2.66 -9.42 2.68
C GLY A 242 -2.81 -9.61 4.19
N LYS A 243 -1.95 -10.36 4.86
CA LYS A 243 -2.11 -10.70 6.29
C LYS A 243 -1.76 -9.55 7.24
N SER A 244 -0.65 -8.87 7.01
CA SER A 244 -0.30 -7.59 7.64
C SER A 244 -0.50 -7.54 9.18
N HIS A 245 -1.58 -6.95 9.67
CA HIS A 245 -1.91 -6.75 11.09
C HIS A 245 -2.89 -7.78 11.64
N GLU A 246 -3.35 -8.71 10.82
CA GLU A 246 -4.25 -9.79 11.25
C GLU A 246 -3.48 -10.78 12.12
N ASN A 247 -4.18 -11.34 13.12
CA ASN A 247 -3.56 -12.18 14.15
C ASN A 247 -3.84 -13.68 13.94
N SER A 248 -4.32 -14.08 12.76
CA SER A 248 -4.66 -15.47 12.46
C SER A 248 -4.66 -15.75 10.97
N ILE A 249 -4.56 -17.03 10.60
CA ILE A 249 -4.97 -17.58 9.30
C ILE A 249 -6.16 -18.51 9.57
N ILE A 250 -7.27 -18.29 8.84
CA ILE A 250 -8.52 -19.01 9.02
C ILE A 250 -8.58 -20.15 7.99
N TYR A 251 -8.59 -21.38 8.49
CA TYR A 251 -8.83 -22.60 7.72
C TYR A 251 -10.25 -23.14 7.99
N LYS A 252 -10.66 -24.15 7.24
CA LYS A 252 -11.99 -24.73 7.33
C LYS A 252 -12.35 -25.20 8.73
N ASP A 253 -11.45 -25.93 9.37
CA ASP A 253 -11.73 -26.65 10.62
C ASP A 253 -10.99 -26.02 11.83
N TYR A 254 -10.12 -25.04 11.61
CA TYR A 254 -9.37 -24.39 12.67
C TYR A 254 -8.91 -23.00 12.29
N THR A 255 -8.59 -22.20 13.30
CA THR A 255 -7.92 -20.90 13.15
C THR A 255 -6.52 -20.98 13.71
N MET A 256 -5.52 -20.77 12.88
CA MET A 256 -4.11 -20.77 13.25
C MET A 256 -3.72 -19.38 13.78
N PRO A 257 -3.23 -19.23 15.02
CA PRO A 257 -2.61 -17.98 15.47
C PRO A 257 -1.44 -17.60 14.56
N TYR A 258 -1.39 -16.36 14.11
CA TYR A 258 -0.41 -15.88 13.16
C TYR A 258 -0.16 -14.38 13.32
N ASP A 259 1.08 -13.94 13.24
CA ASP A 259 1.46 -12.52 13.17
C ASP A 259 2.55 -12.37 12.11
N GLU A 260 2.21 -11.68 11.02
CA GLU A 260 3.08 -11.54 9.84
C GLU A 260 4.42 -10.88 10.18
N ILE A 261 4.40 -9.86 11.01
CA ILE A 261 5.63 -9.13 11.37
C ILE A 261 6.51 -9.99 12.27
N SER A 262 5.94 -10.64 13.26
CA SER A 262 6.68 -11.57 14.13
C SER A 262 7.26 -12.74 13.35
N GLU A 263 6.50 -13.30 12.41
CA GLU A 263 6.95 -14.40 11.55
C GLU A 263 8.12 -13.97 10.64
N ALA A 264 8.01 -12.77 10.05
CA ALA A 264 9.08 -12.21 9.24
C ALA A 264 10.36 -11.95 10.06
N VAL A 265 10.24 -11.40 11.27
CA VAL A 265 11.36 -11.19 12.18
C VAL A 265 12.00 -12.51 12.60
N ASN A 266 11.19 -13.53 12.91
CA ASN A 266 11.70 -14.86 13.24
C ASN A 266 12.46 -15.49 12.06
N ALA A 267 11.92 -15.39 10.85
CA ALA A 267 12.58 -15.89 9.65
C ALA A 267 13.92 -15.18 9.38
N LEU A 268 14.01 -13.87 9.62
CA LEU A 268 15.27 -13.13 9.52
C LEU A 268 16.25 -13.56 10.62
N ALA A 269 15.79 -13.79 11.84
CA ALA A 269 16.62 -14.25 12.95
C ALA A 269 17.21 -15.65 12.70
N GLU A 270 16.46 -16.56 12.08
CA GLU A 270 16.93 -17.88 11.64
C GLU A 270 18.07 -17.78 10.60
N MET A 271 18.06 -16.72 9.79
CA MET A 271 19.14 -16.42 8.82
C MET A 271 20.33 -15.69 9.46
N GLY A 272 20.27 -15.38 10.76
CA GLY A 272 21.34 -14.71 11.50
C GLY A 272 21.22 -13.18 11.58
N TYR A 273 20.14 -12.58 11.03
CA TYR A 273 19.86 -11.15 11.15
C TYR A 273 19.16 -10.89 12.50
N LYS A 274 19.87 -10.27 13.41
CA LYS A 274 19.40 -9.92 14.76
C LYS A 274 19.71 -8.46 15.02
N ASP A 275 18.97 -7.82 15.95
CA ASP A 275 19.25 -6.46 16.41
C ASP A 275 20.67 -6.31 16.95
#